data_e6d3f692999594849acea78ef6c2fd77
#
_entry.id   e6d3f692999594849acea78ef6c2fd77
#
_cell.length_a   1.000
_cell.length_b   1.000
_cell.length_c   1.000
_cell.angle_alpha   90.00
_cell.angle_beta   90.00
_cell.angle_gamma   90.00
#
_symmetry.space_group_name_H-M   'P 1'
#
loop_
_entity.id
_entity.type
_entity.pdbx_description
1 polymer ?
#
loop_
_entity_poly.entity_id
_entity_poly.type
_entity_poly.pdbx_seq_one_letter_code
_entity_poly.pdbx_strand_id
1 'polypeptide(L)'
;MDDRIEIFREHIRENGHLVGVAAGSGMTAKYAVMGGCDMLLALSSGRYRSMGLSSMAGFMSYTNSNDLVMEYACREILRAAGSVPVFFGYNATDPSKQMYDYIKLIK
;
A
#
# COMPACT_ATOMS: atom_id res chain seq x y z
N MET A 1 14.55 10.02 11.93
CA MET A 1 13.10 10.06 11.76
C MET A 1 12.78 10.32 10.29
N ASP A 2 11.78 9.69 9.78
CA ASP A 2 11.42 9.81 8.37
C ASP A 2 10.72 11.15 8.10
N ASP A 3 11.13 11.84 7.04
CA ASP A 3 10.54 13.12 6.63
C ASP A 3 9.05 12.99 6.34
N ARG A 4 8.59 11.81 5.94
CA ARG A 4 7.17 11.54 5.67
C ARG A 4 6.30 11.73 6.89
N ILE A 5 6.83 11.42 8.07
CA ILE A 5 6.09 11.61 9.32
C ILE A 5 5.89 13.10 9.60
N GLU A 6 6.91 13.91 9.34
CA GLU A 6 6.81 15.36 9.52
C GLU A 6 5.81 15.99 8.55
N ILE A 7 5.79 15.52 7.30
CA ILE A 7 4.81 15.98 6.32
C ILE A 7 3.39 15.71 6.81
N PHE A 8 3.14 14.52 7.36
CA PHE A 8 1.83 14.16 7.88
C PHE A 8 1.45 15.02 9.09
N ARG A 9 2.39 15.27 9.99
CA ARG A 9 2.12 16.10 11.17
C ARG A 9 1.75 17.53 10.78
N GLU A 10 2.48 18.11 9.83
CA GLU A 10 2.17 19.45 9.33
C GLU A 10 0.81 19.49 8.65
N HIS A 11 0.50 18.49 7.86
CA HIS A 11 -0.78 18.41 7.18
C HIS A 11 -1.94 18.34 8.17
N ILE A 12 -1.78 17.58 9.26
CA ILE A 12 -2.77 17.48 10.32
C ILE A 12 -2.95 18.85 11.01
N ARG A 13 -1.87 19.57 11.26
CA ARG A 13 -1.93 20.90 11.87
C ARG A 13 -2.70 21.88 11.02
N GLU A 14 -2.50 21.85 9.71
CA GLU A 14 -3.13 22.77 8.77
C GLU A 14 -4.58 22.40 8.47
N ASN A 15 -4.86 21.13 8.24
CA ASN A 15 -6.16 20.68 7.74
C ASN A 15 -6.96 19.83 8.72
N GLY A 16 -6.35 19.39 9.82
CA GLY A 16 -7.02 18.64 10.88
C GLY A 16 -7.23 17.16 10.59
N HIS A 17 -6.84 16.65 9.40
CA HIS A 17 -7.04 15.25 9.04
C HIS A 17 -6.10 14.81 7.91
N LEU A 18 -6.00 13.50 7.73
CA LEU A 18 -5.31 12.87 6.60
C LEU A 18 -6.30 11.96 5.88
N VAL A 19 -6.19 11.91 4.57
CA VAL A 19 -6.99 11.01 3.74
C VAL A 19 -6.08 9.96 3.12
N GLY A 20 -6.29 8.70 3.47
CA GLY A 20 -5.58 7.57 2.89
C GLY A 20 -6.50 6.78 1.99
N VAL A 21 -5.97 6.31 0.86
CA VAL A 21 -6.72 5.53 -0.11
C VAL A 21 -6.07 4.17 -0.29
N ALA A 22 -6.86 3.10 -0.09
CA ALA A 22 -6.40 1.74 -0.37
C ALA A 22 -6.55 1.47 -1.86
N ALA A 23 -5.43 1.36 -2.56
CA ALA A 23 -5.41 1.17 -4.00
C ALA A 23 -5.08 -0.27 -4.36
N GLY A 24 -5.92 -0.90 -5.18
CA GLY A 24 -5.69 -2.27 -5.66
C GLY A 24 -5.07 -2.33 -7.05
N SER A 25 -4.88 -1.19 -7.69
CA SER A 25 -4.30 -1.12 -9.03
C SER A 25 -3.64 0.24 -9.25
N GLY A 26 -2.82 0.32 -10.28
CA GLY A 26 -2.18 1.59 -10.65
C GLY A 26 -3.17 2.66 -11.07
N MET A 27 -4.26 2.25 -11.74
CA MET A 27 -5.29 3.19 -12.15
C MET A 27 -5.96 3.84 -10.93
N THR A 28 -6.32 3.06 -9.92
CA THR A 28 -6.91 3.57 -8.68
C THR A 28 -5.96 4.54 -7.99
N ALA A 29 -4.67 4.17 -7.91
CA ALA A 29 -3.66 5.01 -7.29
C ALA A 29 -3.49 6.34 -8.04
N LYS A 30 -3.46 6.30 -9.36
CA LYS A 30 -3.33 7.48 -10.19
C LYS A 30 -4.45 8.48 -9.94
N TYR A 31 -5.69 8.02 -9.94
CA TYR A 31 -6.82 8.90 -9.73
C TYR A 31 -6.94 9.36 -8.28
N ALA A 32 -6.52 8.55 -7.32
CA ALA A 32 -6.48 8.96 -5.92
C ALA A 32 -5.50 10.11 -5.71
N VAL A 33 -4.32 10.04 -6.34
CA VAL A 33 -3.33 11.11 -6.28
C VAL A 33 -3.87 12.38 -6.93
N MET A 34 -4.51 12.25 -8.08
CA MET A 34 -5.13 13.39 -8.76
C MET A 34 -6.23 14.03 -7.91
N GLY A 35 -6.92 13.24 -7.10
CA GLY A 35 -7.95 13.72 -6.19
C GLY A 35 -7.41 14.34 -4.91
N GLY A 36 -6.10 14.31 -4.68
CA GLY A 36 -5.48 14.97 -3.55
C GLY A 36 -5.36 14.13 -2.29
N CYS A 37 -5.23 12.80 -2.41
CA CYS A 37 -5.03 11.96 -1.23
C CYS A 37 -3.67 12.23 -0.58
N ASP A 38 -3.57 11.99 0.72
CA ASP A 38 -2.35 12.23 1.50
C ASP A 38 -1.42 11.03 1.54
N MET A 39 -1.96 9.85 1.38
CA MET A 39 -1.21 8.60 1.38
C MET A 39 -1.95 7.52 0.61
N LEU A 40 -1.22 6.49 0.18
CA LEU A 40 -1.77 5.32 -0.47
C LEU A 40 -1.45 4.07 0.35
N LEU A 41 -2.37 3.11 0.33
CA LEU A 41 -2.19 1.84 1.01
C LEU A 41 -2.21 0.72 -0.03
N ALA A 42 -1.12 -0.03 -0.11
CA ALA A 42 -1.01 -1.19 -1.00
C ALA A 42 -1.32 -2.44 -0.19
N LEU A 43 -2.54 -2.94 -0.33
CA LEU A 43 -3.05 -4.07 0.45
C LEU A 43 -3.45 -5.22 -0.47
N SER A 44 -3.25 -6.46 -0.02
CA SER A 44 -3.62 -7.64 -0.79
C SER A 44 -5.13 -7.71 -1.04
N SER A 45 -5.96 -7.35 -0.07
CA SER A 45 -7.41 -7.38 -0.22
C SER A 45 -7.91 -6.47 -1.35
N GLY A 46 -7.31 -5.28 -1.47
CA GLY A 46 -7.65 -4.36 -2.56
C GLY A 46 -7.30 -4.94 -3.93
N ARG A 47 -6.15 -5.59 -4.03
CA ARG A 47 -5.72 -6.22 -5.29
C ARG A 47 -6.63 -7.40 -5.65
N TYR A 48 -6.98 -8.24 -4.65
CA TYR A 48 -7.89 -9.36 -4.89
C TYR A 48 -9.24 -8.89 -5.44
N ARG A 49 -9.79 -7.83 -4.86
CA ARG A 49 -11.06 -7.26 -5.35
C ARG A 49 -10.93 -6.71 -6.77
N SER A 50 -9.81 -6.08 -7.09
CA SER A 50 -9.54 -5.59 -8.44
C SER A 50 -9.44 -6.71 -9.48
N MET A 51 -9.06 -7.91 -9.04
CA MET A 51 -8.99 -9.10 -9.88
C MET A 51 -10.32 -9.84 -9.97
N GLY A 52 -11.37 -9.32 -9.36
CA GLY A 52 -12.67 -9.97 -9.34
C GLY A 52 -12.82 -11.04 -8.27
N LEU A 53 -11.87 -11.09 -7.32
CA LEU A 53 -11.91 -12.07 -6.23
C LEU A 53 -12.42 -11.42 -4.95
N SER A 54 -12.83 -12.27 -3.99
CA SER A 54 -13.22 -11.80 -2.68
C SER A 54 -12.01 -11.25 -1.92
N SER A 55 -12.21 -10.25 -1.07
CA SER A 55 -11.18 -9.77 -0.16
C SER A 55 -10.71 -10.86 0.80
N MET A 56 -11.52 -11.91 1.00
CA MET A 56 -11.17 -13.06 1.84
C MET A 56 -10.13 -13.98 1.19
N ALA A 57 -9.77 -13.76 -0.07
CA ALA A 57 -8.77 -14.57 -0.75
C ALA A 57 -7.41 -14.56 -0.05
N GLY A 58 -7.14 -13.52 0.76
CA GLY A 58 -5.92 -13.46 1.55
C GLY A 58 -5.83 -14.51 2.65
N PHE A 59 -6.96 -15.10 3.04
CA PHE A 59 -7.02 -16.16 4.05
C PHE A 59 -7.09 -17.56 3.43
N MET A 60 -7.01 -17.65 2.11
CA MET A 60 -7.12 -18.91 1.38
C MET A 60 -5.82 -19.24 0.64
N SER A 61 -5.69 -20.49 0.19
CA SER A 61 -4.49 -20.97 -0.51
C SER A 61 -4.48 -20.53 -1.97
N TYR A 62 -4.71 -19.25 -2.22
CA TYR A 62 -4.71 -18.71 -3.58
C TYR A 62 -3.28 -18.37 -4.04
N THR A 63 -2.59 -17.53 -3.29
CA THR A 63 -1.23 -17.09 -3.61
C THR A 63 -0.57 -16.52 -2.36
N ASN A 64 0.72 -16.22 -2.43
CA ASN A 64 1.40 -15.53 -1.35
C ASN A 64 1.04 -14.04 -1.38
N SER A 65 0.31 -13.58 -0.38
CA SER A 65 -0.18 -12.21 -0.32
C SER A 65 0.94 -11.18 -0.24
N ASN A 66 2.04 -11.50 0.46
CA ASN A 66 3.19 -10.58 0.53
C ASN A 66 3.84 -10.40 -0.83
N ASP A 67 4.01 -11.48 -1.58
CA ASP A 67 4.56 -11.40 -2.93
C ASP A 67 3.63 -10.63 -3.86
N LEU A 68 2.34 -10.85 -3.73
CA LEU A 68 1.34 -10.14 -4.53
C LEU A 68 1.40 -8.63 -4.29
N VAL A 69 1.43 -8.21 -3.03
CA VAL A 69 1.51 -6.78 -2.68
C VAL A 69 2.81 -6.18 -3.21
N MET A 70 3.93 -6.86 -3.01
CA MET A 70 5.23 -6.37 -3.46
C MET A 70 5.26 -6.20 -4.98
N GLU A 71 4.69 -7.16 -5.70
CA GLU A 71 4.68 -7.12 -7.16
C GLU A 71 3.88 -5.93 -7.69
N TYR A 72 2.60 -5.81 -7.33
CA TYR A 72 1.80 -4.75 -7.92
C TYR A 72 2.14 -3.37 -7.36
N ALA A 73 2.57 -3.31 -6.10
CA ALA A 73 2.98 -2.03 -5.53
C ALA A 73 4.20 -1.47 -6.26
N CYS A 74 5.19 -2.31 -6.52
CA CYS A 74 6.39 -1.86 -7.23
C CYS A 74 6.10 -1.53 -8.70
N ARG A 75 5.24 -2.30 -9.36
CA ARG A 75 4.95 -2.09 -10.78
C ARG A 75 3.96 -0.97 -11.05
N GLU A 76 2.94 -0.85 -10.22
CA GLU A 76 1.81 0.03 -10.50
C GLU A 76 1.70 1.19 -9.53
N ILE A 77 1.70 0.91 -8.23
CA ILE A 77 1.35 1.92 -7.22
C ILE A 77 2.45 2.98 -7.07
N LEU A 78 3.69 2.56 -6.94
CA LEU A 78 4.79 3.50 -6.73
C LEU A 78 4.97 4.44 -7.91
N ARG A 79 4.73 3.99 -9.12
CA ARG A 79 4.78 4.84 -10.30
C ARG A 79 3.69 5.91 -10.28
N ALA A 80 2.48 5.51 -9.93
CA ALA A 80 1.34 6.40 -9.91
C ALA A 80 1.38 7.36 -8.73
N ALA A 81 2.00 6.96 -7.63
CA ALA A 81 2.04 7.74 -6.41
C ALA A 81 2.89 9.01 -6.52
N GLY A 82 3.96 8.99 -7.33
CA GLY A 82 4.87 10.13 -7.40
C GLY A 82 5.50 10.41 -6.04
N SER A 83 5.20 11.56 -5.45
CA SER A 83 5.73 11.95 -4.15
C SER A 83 4.83 11.54 -2.97
N VAL A 84 3.65 10.99 -3.24
CA VAL A 84 2.73 10.57 -2.18
C VAL A 84 3.28 9.33 -1.48
N PRO A 85 3.36 9.30 -0.13
CA PRO A 85 3.83 8.12 0.60
C PRO A 85 2.92 6.91 0.39
N VAL A 86 3.53 5.74 0.29
CA VAL A 86 2.82 4.48 0.09
C VAL A 86 3.13 3.55 1.25
N PHE A 87 2.08 2.99 1.86
CA PHE A 87 2.20 2.02 2.95
C PHE A 87 1.87 0.62 2.42
N PHE A 88 2.71 -0.35 2.77
CA PHE A 88 2.55 -1.73 2.33
C PHE A 88 1.93 -2.56 3.45
N GLY A 89 0.82 -3.25 3.14
CA GLY A 89 0.26 -4.25 4.02
C GLY A 89 0.93 -5.59 3.80
N TYR A 90 1.39 -6.23 4.87
CA TYR A 90 2.04 -7.54 4.76
C TYR A 90 1.62 -8.45 5.90
N ASN A 91 1.74 -9.77 5.67
CA ASN A 91 1.46 -10.78 6.68
C ASN A 91 2.73 -11.12 7.43
N ALA A 92 2.70 -10.98 8.75
CA ALA A 92 3.86 -11.25 9.61
C ALA A 92 4.14 -12.76 9.76
N THR A 93 3.20 -13.62 9.38
CA THR A 93 3.30 -15.06 9.57
C THR A 93 3.75 -15.82 8.32
N ASP A 94 4.34 -15.14 7.36
CA ASP A 94 4.79 -15.76 6.10
C ASP A 94 6.06 -16.59 6.34
N PRO A 95 6.00 -17.94 6.23
CA PRO A 95 7.17 -18.78 6.46
C PRO A 95 8.23 -18.68 5.36
N SER A 96 7.90 -18.12 4.21
CA SER A 96 8.86 -17.97 3.11
C SER A 96 9.72 -16.72 3.24
N LYS A 97 9.49 -15.89 4.25
CA LYS A 97 10.18 -14.61 4.45
C LYS A 97 10.86 -14.53 5.81
N GLN A 98 12.05 -13.97 5.82
CA GLN A 98 12.68 -13.47 7.05
C GLN A 98 12.12 -12.08 7.29
N MET A 99 11.21 -11.93 8.23
CA MET A 99 10.50 -10.65 8.43
C MET A 99 11.42 -9.46 8.66
N TYR A 100 12.49 -9.67 9.40
CA TYR A 100 13.44 -8.58 9.67
C TYR A 100 14.03 -8.02 8.38
N ASP A 101 14.47 -8.89 7.48
CA ASP A 101 15.05 -8.49 6.20
C ASP A 101 13.99 -7.98 5.24
N TYR A 102 12.81 -8.58 5.27
CA TYR A 102 11.71 -8.19 4.41
C TYR A 102 11.22 -6.77 4.71
N ILE A 103 11.12 -6.43 5.99
CA ILE A 103 10.74 -5.08 6.41
C ILE A 103 11.75 -4.05 5.92
N LYS A 104 13.03 -4.36 5.98
CA LYS A 104 14.07 -3.49 5.44
C LYS A 104 13.93 -3.28 3.94
N LEU A 105 13.55 -4.32 3.22
CA LEU A 105 13.35 -4.23 1.77
C LEU A 105 12.19 -3.31 1.42
N ILE A 106 11.12 -3.33 2.21
CA ILE A 106 9.95 -2.47 1.99
C ILE A 106 10.30 -0.99 2.22
N LYS A 107 11.12 -0.71 3.20
CA LYS A 107 11.57 0.66 3.45
C LYS A 107 12.43 1.17 2.31
#